data_7315c7e7b5b57c04db3f86066abcdf04
#
_entry.id   7315c7e7b5b57c04db3f86066abcdf04
#
_cell.length_a   1.000
_cell.length_b   1.000
_cell.length_c   1.000
_cell.angle_alpha   90.00
_cell.angle_beta   90.00
_cell.angle_gamma   90.00
#
_symmetry.space_group_name_H-M   'P 1'
#
loop_
_entity.id
_entity.type
_entity.pdbx_description
1 polymer ?
#
loop_
_entity_poly.entity_id
_entity_poly.type
_entity_poly.pdbx_seq_one_letter_code
_entity_poly.pdbx_strand_id
1 'polypeptide(L)'
;DINEMEKMLNEYLQFTSSSYIEKDEMFNLSEFIEEIIRKYGNENIFKDIIPRVYFNGRKNLIERCLNNIIGNALKYSKKIEIKLNKKNKDLFIIIDDDGPGIEIKEHENVFKPFYKIDKGRADSKSSVGLGLSIASDIIRSHGGNIKLEKSKMDGLRVKIFLPI
;
A
#
# COMPACT_ATOMS: atom_id res chain seq x y z
N ASP A 1 8.66 -22.54 -4.97
CA ASP A 1 7.83 -22.95 -6.09
C ASP A 1 8.12 -22.08 -7.31
N ILE A 2 8.38 -22.75 -8.44
CA ILE A 2 8.72 -22.08 -9.71
C ILE A 2 7.60 -21.16 -10.17
N ASN A 3 6.35 -21.56 -10.01
CA ASN A 3 5.20 -20.75 -10.42
C ASN A 3 5.07 -19.47 -9.61
N GLU A 4 5.36 -19.53 -8.32
CA GLU A 4 5.37 -18.33 -7.48
C GLU A 4 6.48 -17.38 -7.88
N MET A 5 7.66 -17.93 -8.16
CA MET A 5 8.81 -17.13 -8.59
C MET A 5 8.55 -16.47 -9.94
N GLU A 6 7.95 -17.18 -10.89
CA GLU A 6 7.57 -16.60 -12.17
C GLU A 6 6.57 -15.48 -12.01
N LYS A 7 5.58 -15.66 -11.14
CA LYS A 7 4.58 -14.63 -10.84
C LYS A 7 5.25 -13.40 -10.24
N MET A 8 6.14 -13.58 -9.29
CA MET A 8 6.91 -12.49 -8.67
C MET A 8 7.72 -11.73 -9.70
N LEU A 9 8.44 -12.45 -10.53
CA LEU A 9 9.29 -11.84 -11.55
C LEU A 9 8.45 -11.04 -12.54
N ASN A 10 7.31 -11.59 -12.96
CA ASN A 10 6.40 -10.89 -13.86
C ASN A 10 5.83 -9.62 -13.23
N GLU A 11 5.45 -9.66 -11.96
CA GLU A 11 4.97 -8.47 -11.25
C GLU A 11 6.05 -7.40 -11.18
N TYR A 12 7.29 -7.80 -10.88
CA TYR A 12 8.40 -6.87 -10.82
C TYR A 12 8.71 -6.26 -12.18
N LEU A 13 8.71 -7.08 -13.24
CA LEU A 13 8.96 -6.61 -14.61
C LEU A 13 7.84 -5.66 -15.09
N GLN A 14 6.58 -5.98 -14.76
CA GLN A 14 5.48 -5.09 -15.08
C GLN A 14 5.61 -3.75 -14.35
N PHE A 15 6.02 -3.78 -13.09
CA PHE A 15 6.23 -2.57 -12.32
C PHE A 15 7.35 -1.71 -12.94
N THR A 16 8.49 -2.30 -13.27
CA THR A 16 9.60 -1.54 -13.84
C THR A 16 9.27 -0.95 -15.20
N SER A 17 8.53 -1.68 -16.06
CA SER A 17 8.12 -1.15 -17.34
C SER A 17 7.06 -0.05 -17.19
N SER A 18 6.10 -0.20 -16.29
CA SER A 18 5.06 0.79 -16.06
C SER A 18 5.61 2.11 -15.56
N SER A 19 6.64 2.07 -14.70
CA SER A 19 7.23 3.27 -14.14
C SER A 19 7.89 4.18 -15.18
N TYR A 20 8.31 3.61 -16.32
CA TYR A 20 8.91 4.38 -17.43
C TYR A 20 7.89 4.93 -18.41
N ILE A 21 6.73 4.30 -18.52
CA ILE A 21 5.74 4.61 -19.55
C ILE A 21 4.68 5.57 -19.06
N GLU A 22 4.28 5.45 -17.82
CA GLU A 22 3.19 6.26 -17.27
C GLU A 22 3.64 7.69 -17.00
N LYS A 23 2.84 8.66 -17.47
CA LYS A 23 3.10 10.08 -17.26
C LYS A 23 2.30 10.61 -16.08
N ASP A 24 2.81 11.64 -15.44
CA ASP A 24 2.09 12.34 -14.39
C ASP A 24 0.85 13.01 -14.96
N GLU A 25 -0.24 12.93 -14.23
CA GLU A 25 -1.47 13.64 -14.53
C GLU A 25 -2.11 14.15 -13.23
N MET A 26 -2.86 15.23 -13.35
CA MET A 26 -3.62 15.74 -12.21
C MET A 26 -4.93 14.97 -12.12
N PHE A 27 -5.25 14.44 -10.93
CA PHE A 27 -6.50 13.74 -10.72
C PHE A 27 -7.02 13.97 -9.29
N ASN A 28 -8.32 13.72 -9.11
CA ASN A 28 -8.96 13.81 -7.80
C ASN A 28 -8.65 12.55 -7.00
N LEU A 29 -7.66 12.65 -6.11
CA LEU A 29 -7.21 11.53 -5.30
C LEU A 29 -8.30 11.05 -4.34
N SER A 30 -9.10 11.96 -3.81
CA SER A 30 -10.20 11.59 -2.92
C SER A 30 -11.18 10.64 -3.59
N GLU A 31 -11.65 11.00 -4.78
CA GLU A 31 -12.55 10.14 -5.55
C GLU A 31 -11.88 8.84 -5.97
N PHE A 32 -10.62 8.91 -6.32
CA PHE A 32 -9.87 7.74 -6.76
C PHE A 32 -9.73 6.71 -5.64
N ILE A 33 -9.40 7.14 -4.43
CA ILE A 33 -9.34 6.24 -3.28
C ILE A 33 -10.71 5.63 -3.00
N GLU A 34 -11.78 6.42 -3.07
CA GLU A 34 -13.14 5.92 -2.87
C GLU A 34 -13.53 4.86 -3.91
N GLU A 35 -13.13 5.06 -5.16
CA GLU A 35 -13.36 4.06 -6.21
C GLU A 35 -12.63 2.76 -5.94
N ILE A 36 -11.37 2.84 -5.50
CA ILE A 36 -10.57 1.67 -5.13
C ILE A 36 -11.26 0.89 -4.00
N ILE A 37 -11.67 1.59 -2.95
CA ILE A 37 -12.36 0.98 -1.81
C ILE A 37 -13.64 0.29 -2.26
N ARG A 38 -14.41 0.94 -3.11
CA ARG A 38 -15.69 0.41 -3.61
C ARG A 38 -15.52 -0.90 -4.37
N LYS A 39 -14.44 -1.04 -5.12
CA LYS A 39 -14.16 -2.26 -5.88
C LYS A 39 -13.95 -3.49 -5.00
N TYR A 40 -13.51 -3.31 -3.76
CA TYR A 40 -13.35 -4.44 -2.84
C TYR A 40 -14.68 -4.99 -2.36
N GLY A 41 -15.73 -4.16 -2.30
CA GLY A 41 -17.05 -4.60 -1.87
C GLY A 41 -17.05 -5.21 -0.47
N ASN A 42 -16.15 -4.79 0.41
CA ASN A 42 -15.96 -5.35 1.74
C ASN A 42 -16.52 -4.41 2.81
N GLU A 43 -17.49 -4.90 3.57
CA GLU A 43 -18.16 -4.12 4.62
C GLU A 43 -17.24 -3.74 5.78
N ASN A 44 -16.11 -4.41 5.90
CA ASN A 44 -15.15 -4.19 6.99
C ASN A 44 -14.07 -3.18 6.63
N ILE A 45 -14.20 -2.50 5.50
CA ILE A 45 -13.34 -1.38 5.14
C ILE A 45 -14.05 -0.09 5.52
N PHE A 46 -13.51 0.60 6.53
CA PHE A 46 -14.00 1.89 6.98
C PHE A 46 -13.18 2.99 6.32
N LYS A 47 -13.81 4.13 6.07
CA LYS A 47 -13.14 5.21 5.36
C LYS A 47 -13.40 6.56 6.01
N ASP A 48 -12.39 7.43 5.94
CA ASP A 48 -12.46 8.82 6.36
C ASP A 48 -11.64 9.62 5.36
N ILE A 49 -12.27 9.97 4.26
CA ILE A 49 -11.61 10.56 3.10
C ILE A 49 -12.07 12.02 2.98
N ILE A 50 -11.14 12.97 3.16
CA ILE A 50 -11.49 14.38 2.92
C ILE A 50 -11.71 14.58 1.41
N PRO A 51 -12.71 15.39 1.01
CA PRO A 51 -13.02 15.58 -0.40
C PRO A 51 -12.08 16.55 -1.09
N ARG A 52 -12.07 16.48 -2.41
CA ARG A 52 -11.41 17.46 -3.28
C ARG A 52 -9.91 17.61 -3.04
N VAL A 53 -9.23 16.50 -2.81
CA VAL A 53 -7.78 16.47 -2.79
C VAL A 53 -7.30 16.08 -4.18
N TYR A 54 -6.59 17.00 -4.82
CA TYR A 54 -6.03 16.79 -6.16
C TYR A 54 -4.55 16.49 -6.05
N PHE A 55 -4.10 15.52 -6.83
CA PHE A 55 -2.72 15.08 -6.81
C PHE A 55 -2.20 14.93 -8.23
N ASN A 56 -0.97 15.38 -8.45
CA ASN A 56 -0.30 15.22 -9.74
C ASN A 56 0.65 14.04 -9.63
N GLY A 57 0.31 12.96 -10.29
CA GLY A 57 1.11 11.75 -10.21
C GLY A 57 0.71 10.70 -11.23
N ARG A 58 1.27 9.53 -11.08
CA ARG A 58 1.01 8.40 -11.97
C ARG A 58 -0.08 7.54 -11.37
N LYS A 59 -1.28 7.76 -11.87
CA LYS A 59 -2.52 7.21 -11.31
C LYS A 59 -2.50 5.70 -11.17
N ASN A 60 -2.05 4.98 -12.21
CA ASN A 60 -2.02 3.52 -12.19
C ASN A 60 -1.01 2.97 -11.19
N LEU A 61 0.13 3.66 -11.01
CA LEU A 61 1.10 3.27 -9.99
C LEU A 61 0.56 3.50 -8.58
N ILE A 62 -0.12 4.63 -8.36
CA ILE A 62 -0.76 4.89 -7.06
C ILE A 62 -1.81 3.82 -6.76
N GLU A 63 -2.61 3.44 -7.76
CA GLU A 63 -3.59 2.35 -7.59
C GLU A 63 -2.89 1.05 -7.19
N ARG A 64 -1.81 0.70 -7.86
CA ARG A 64 -1.03 -0.50 -7.55
C ARG A 64 -0.48 -0.47 -6.12
N CYS A 65 0.05 0.68 -5.72
CA CYS A 65 0.55 0.89 -4.35
C CYS A 65 -0.55 0.63 -3.33
N LEU A 66 -1.70 1.27 -3.51
CA LEU A 66 -2.83 1.15 -2.58
C LEU A 66 -3.37 -0.28 -2.55
N ASN A 67 -3.50 -0.91 -3.71
CA ASN A 67 -3.97 -2.29 -3.76
C ASN A 67 -3.01 -3.26 -3.06
N ASN A 68 -1.71 -3.04 -3.18
CA ASN A 68 -0.74 -3.86 -2.47
C ASN A 68 -0.89 -3.73 -0.95
N ILE A 69 -1.09 -2.52 -0.46
CA ILE A 69 -1.22 -2.26 0.98
C ILE A 69 -2.59 -2.74 1.49
N ILE A 70 -3.67 -2.41 0.80
CA ILE A 70 -5.02 -2.84 1.18
C ILE A 70 -5.14 -4.36 1.13
N GLY A 71 -4.61 -4.98 0.08
CA GLY A 71 -4.60 -6.42 -0.06
C GLY A 71 -3.88 -7.13 1.08
N ASN A 72 -2.71 -6.62 1.48
CA ASN A 72 -2.00 -7.15 2.63
C ASN A 72 -2.81 -6.98 3.91
N ALA A 73 -3.39 -5.81 4.14
CA ALA A 73 -4.19 -5.56 5.33
C ALA A 73 -5.38 -6.52 5.42
N LEU A 74 -6.10 -6.70 4.34
CA LEU A 74 -7.25 -7.61 4.30
C LEU A 74 -6.86 -9.07 4.50
N LYS A 75 -5.66 -9.44 4.10
CA LYS A 75 -5.16 -10.80 4.24
C LYS A 75 -4.89 -11.18 5.69
N TYR A 76 -4.41 -10.23 6.50
CA TYR A 76 -3.98 -10.49 7.87
C TYR A 76 -4.91 -9.93 8.93
N SER A 77 -5.97 -9.22 8.52
CA SER A 77 -6.88 -8.58 9.47
C SER A 77 -8.33 -8.76 9.06
N LYS A 78 -9.24 -8.41 9.99
CA LYS A 78 -10.69 -8.45 9.74
C LYS A 78 -11.24 -7.08 9.39
N LYS A 79 -10.69 -6.03 10.00
CA LYS A 79 -11.15 -4.66 9.80
C LYS A 79 -10.00 -3.76 9.43
N ILE A 80 -10.23 -2.87 8.48
CA ILE A 80 -9.27 -1.83 8.13
C ILE A 80 -9.97 -0.49 8.05
N GLU A 81 -9.21 0.58 8.30
CA GLU A 81 -9.68 1.94 8.10
C GLU A 81 -8.69 2.67 7.20
N ILE A 82 -9.22 3.35 6.20
CA ILE A 82 -8.42 4.12 5.25
C ILE A 82 -8.77 5.59 5.42
N LYS A 83 -7.76 6.40 5.69
CA LYS A 83 -7.89 7.84 5.85
C LYS A 83 -7.09 8.59 4.81
N LEU A 84 -7.64 9.70 4.34
CA LEU A 84 -6.92 10.68 3.54
C LEU A 84 -6.98 12.02 4.26
N ASN A 85 -5.83 12.54 4.64
CA ASN A 85 -5.67 13.83 5.29
C ASN A 85 -4.72 14.73 4.51
N LYS A 86 -4.90 16.02 4.68
CA LYS A 86 -4.01 17.02 4.13
C LYS A 86 -3.59 17.97 5.25
N LYS A 87 -2.29 18.19 5.40
CA LYS A 87 -1.76 19.12 6.38
C LYS A 87 -0.73 20.01 5.68
N ASN A 88 -1.05 21.29 5.54
CA ASN A 88 -0.24 22.24 4.77
C ASN A 88 -0.11 21.76 3.30
N LYS A 89 1.09 21.49 2.85
CA LYS A 89 1.37 21.00 1.49
C LYS A 89 1.60 19.49 1.44
N ASP A 90 1.25 18.78 2.51
CA ASP A 90 1.52 17.36 2.61
C ASP A 90 0.23 16.56 2.62
N LEU A 91 0.23 15.46 1.89
CA LEU A 91 -0.85 14.48 1.90
C LEU A 91 -0.45 13.28 2.74
N PHE A 92 -1.41 12.76 3.49
CA PHE A 92 -1.22 11.54 4.26
C PHE A 92 -2.33 10.56 3.93
N ILE A 93 -1.95 9.36 3.53
CA ILE A 93 -2.87 8.24 3.39
C ILE A 93 -2.50 7.26 4.48
N ILE A 94 -3.44 6.97 5.37
CA ILE A 94 -3.21 6.13 6.54
C ILE A 94 -4.11 4.92 6.45
N ILE A 95 -3.52 3.73 6.51
CA ILE A 95 -4.25 2.48 6.46
C ILE A 95 -3.96 1.73 7.75
N ASP A 96 -4.98 1.66 8.62
CA ASP A 96 -4.93 0.97 9.91
C ASP A 96 -5.65 -0.37 9.81
N ASP A 97 -5.09 -1.41 10.41
CA ASP A 97 -5.75 -2.70 10.49
C ASP A 97 -5.79 -3.24 11.92
N ASP A 98 -6.60 -4.26 12.14
CA ASP A 98 -6.74 -4.94 13.43
C ASP A 98 -6.02 -6.30 13.45
N GLY A 99 -5.07 -6.49 12.57
CA GLY A 99 -4.31 -7.73 12.48
C GLY A 99 -3.24 -7.87 13.57
N PRO A 100 -2.30 -8.80 13.38
CA PRO A 100 -1.27 -9.05 14.40
C PRO A 100 -0.21 -7.97 14.50
N GLY A 101 -0.17 -7.03 13.54
CA GLY A 101 0.88 -6.01 13.50
C GLY A 101 2.23 -6.57 13.07
N ILE A 102 3.22 -5.71 13.08
CA ILE A 102 4.61 -6.06 12.75
C ILE A 102 5.50 -5.50 13.85
N GLU A 103 6.40 -6.33 14.37
CA GLU A 103 7.34 -5.87 15.39
C GLU A 103 8.22 -4.74 14.84
N ILE A 104 8.55 -3.79 15.70
CA ILE A 104 9.33 -2.60 15.31
C ILE A 104 10.65 -2.98 14.64
N LYS A 105 11.32 -4.03 15.15
CA LYS A 105 12.58 -4.50 14.56
C LYS A 105 12.46 -4.96 13.12
N GLU A 106 11.23 -5.27 12.66
CA GLU A 106 10.97 -5.74 11.31
C GLU A 106 10.50 -4.64 10.37
N HIS A 107 10.23 -3.42 10.89
CA HIS A 107 9.64 -2.34 10.09
C HIS A 107 10.46 -1.94 8.86
N GLU A 108 11.79 -2.01 8.95
CA GLU A 108 12.64 -1.73 7.79
C GLU A 108 12.78 -2.94 6.87
N ASN A 109 12.85 -4.12 7.46
CA ASN A 109 13.08 -5.36 6.71
C ASN A 109 11.93 -5.69 5.76
N VAL A 110 10.68 -5.42 6.17
CA VAL A 110 9.51 -5.80 5.35
C VAL A 110 9.40 -5.01 4.05
N PHE A 111 10.17 -3.93 3.91
CA PHE A 111 10.25 -3.20 2.64
C PHE A 111 11.29 -3.78 1.68
N LYS A 112 12.09 -4.74 2.12
CA LYS A 112 13.06 -5.38 1.25
C LYS A 112 12.37 -6.38 0.33
N PRO A 113 12.72 -6.42 -0.96
CA PRO A 113 12.14 -7.40 -1.87
C PRO A 113 12.36 -8.83 -1.38
N PHE A 114 11.35 -9.65 -1.51
CA PHE A 114 11.35 -11.08 -1.14
C PHE A 114 11.50 -11.37 0.35
N TYR A 115 11.50 -10.34 1.20
CA TYR A 115 11.58 -10.55 2.64
C TYR A 115 10.22 -11.02 3.18
N LYS A 116 10.24 -12.04 4.03
CA LYS A 116 9.06 -12.53 4.75
C LYS A 116 9.39 -12.64 6.23
N ILE A 117 8.49 -12.18 7.08
CA ILE A 117 8.70 -12.20 8.53
C ILE A 117 8.73 -13.61 9.08
N ASP A 118 7.82 -14.47 8.62
CA ASP A 118 7.67 -15.82 9.13
C ASP A 118 7.80 -16.82 7.98
N LYS A 119 9.00 -17.36 7.87
CA LYS A 119 9.33 -18.31 6.81
C LYS A 119 8.71 -19.70 7.05
N GLY A 120 8.24 -19.97 8.26
CA GLY A 120 7.66 -21.25 8.64
C GLY A 120 6.16 -21.37 8.50
N ARG A 121 5.45 -20.27 8.24
CA ARG A 121 3.99 -20.30 8.11
C ARG A 121 3.55 -20.76 6.74
N ALA A 122 2.72 -21.78 6.73
CA ALA A 122 2.10 -22.26 5.50
C ALA A 122 1.26 -21.16 4.82
N ASP A 123 0.70 -20.26 5.63
CA ASP A 123 -0.15 -19.17 5.15
C ASP A 123 0.60 -18.09 4.40
N SER A 124 1.92 -18.04 4.56
CA SER A 124 2.76 -17.09 3.85
C SER A 124 2.90 -17.43 2.37
N LYS A 125 2.36 -18.54 1.95
CA LYS A 125 2.44 -19.03 0.57
C LYS A 125 1.90 -18.06 -0.47
N SER A 126 1.00 -17.16 -0.10
CA SER A 126 0.46 -16.18 -1.04
C SER A 126 1.16 -14.83 -0.96
N SER A 127 2.08 -14.65 0.00
CA SER A 127 2.85 -13.43 0.12
C SER A 127 4.21 -13.63 -0.52
N VAL A 128 4.41 -12.99 -1.63
CA VAL A 128 5.66 -13.12 -2.38
C VAL A 128 6.75 -12.17 -1.87
N GLY A 129 6.43 -11.30 -0.89
CA GLY A 129 7.41 -10.40 -0.31
C GLY A 129 7.74 -9.20 -1.19
N LEU A 130 6.93 -8.90 -2.19
CA LEU A 130 7.14 -7.76 -3.08
C LEU A 130 6.16 -6.61 -2.84
N GLY A 131 5.03 -6.87 -2.17
CA GLY A 131 3.96 -5.88 -2.04
C GLY A 131 4.41 -4.57 -1.42
N LEU A 132 5.06 -4.62 -0.26
CA LEU A 132 5.51 -3.42 0.43
C LEU A 132 6.71 -2.78 -0.26
N SER A 133 7.62 -3.56 -0.85
CA SER A 133 8.75 -2.99 -1.57
C SER A 133 8.30 -2.23 -2.81
N ILE A 134 7.36 -2.78 -3.56
CA ILE A 134 6.77 -2.10 -4.73
C ILE A 134 6.04 -0.83 -4.30
N ALA A 135 5.22 -0.93 -3.25
CA ALA A 135 4.51 0.25 -2.74
C ALA A 135 5.47 1.36 -2.33
N SER A 136 6.54 1.01 -1.62
CA SER A 136 7.56 1.96 -1.20
C SER A 136 8.25 2.61 -2.39
N ASP A 137 8.63 1.84 -3.40
CA ASP A 137 9.28 2.37 -4.59
C ASP A 137 8.37 3.34 -5.35
N ILE A 138 7.09 3.01 -5.46
CA ILE A 138 6.10 3.89 -6.09
C ILE A 138 6.02 5.22 -5.35
N ILE A 139 5.88 5.18 -4.03
CA ILE A 139 5.76 6.40 -3.23
C ILE A 139 7.02 7.23 -3.28
N ARG A 140 8.19 6.59 -3.20
CA ARG A 140 9.47 7.31 -3.35
C ARG A 140 9.61 7.97 -4.71
N SER A 141 9.15 7.32 -5.77
CA SER A 141 9.19 7.89 -7.11
C SER A 141 8.30 9.12 -7.25
N HIS A 142 7.38 9.31 -6.32
CA HIS A 142 6.53 10.50 -6.23
C HIS A 142 7.04 11.52 -5.20
N GLY A 143 8.23 11.30 -4.66
CA GLY A 143 8.85 12.21 -3.68
C GLY A 143 8.39 12.00 -2.24
N GLY A 144 7.64 10.93 -1.96
CA GLY A 144 7.12 10.64 -0.64
C GLY A 144 7.85 9.51 0.08
N ASN A 145 7.25 9.04 1.15
CA ASN A 145 7.74 7.86 1.85
C ASN A 145 6.61 7.09 2.54
N ILE A 146 6.92 5.89 2.99
CA ILE A 146 5.99 5.05 3.75
C ILE A 146 6.64 4.71 5.09
N LYS A 147 5.87 4.84 6.17
CA LYS A 147 6.28 4.42 7.51
C LYS A 147 5.29 3.43 8.08
N LEU A 148 5.80 2.51 8.88
CA LEU A 148 4.97 1.58 9.63
C LEU A 148 4.93 2.02 11.08
N GLU A 149 3.75 1.92 11.67
CA GLU A 149 3.52 2.27 13.06
C GLU A 149 2.53 1.25 13.65
N LYS A 150 2.30 1.35 14.95
CA LYS A 150 1.23 0.56 15.57
C LYS A 150 -0.12 1.21 15.25
N SER A 151 -1.08 0.40 14.81
CA SER A 151 -2.42 0.86 14.54
C SER A 151 -3.15 1.23 15.83
N LYS A 152 -4.07 2.20 15.75
CA LYS A 152 -5.02 2.46 16.82
C LYS A 152 -5.96 1.28 17.07
N MET A 153 -6.01 0.32 16.16
CA MET A 153 -6.81 -0.91 16.24
C MET A 153 -5.95 -2.10 16.68
N ASP A 154 -4.77 -1.84 17.24
CA ASP A 154 -3.78 -2.81 17.73
C ASP A 154 -3.03 -3.61 16.65
N GLY A 155 -3.34 -3.40 15.39
CA GLY A 155 -2.63 -4.04 14.29
C GLY A 155 -1.53 -3.15 13.71
N LEU A 156 -1.44 -3.13 12.39
CA LEU A 156 -0.44 -2.35 11.66
C LEU A 156 -1.04 -1.06 11.12
N ARG A 157 -0.29 0.02 11.25
CA ARG A 157 -0.56 1.27 10.55
C ARG A 157 0.46 1.46 9.45
N VAL A 158 -0.01 1.59 8.22
CA VAL A 158 0.82 2.01 7.09
C VAL A 158 0.51 3.48 6.82
N LYS A 159 1.51 4.31 6.99
CA LYS A 159 1.37 5.76 6.82
C LYS A 159 2.13 6.19 5.57
N ILE A 160 1.39 6.65 4.57
CA ILE A 160 1.94 7.14 3.31
C ILE A 160 1.98 8.65 3.36
N PHE A 161 3.14 9.20 3.07
CA PHE A 161 3.34 10.63 2.93
C PHE A 161 3.61 10.96 1.48
N LEU A 162 2.93 11.99 0.94
CA LEU A 162 3.14 12.50 -0.40
C LEU A 162 3.19 14.02 -0.36
N PRO A 163 4.28 14.64 -0.88
CA PRO A 163 4.31 16.10 -0.99
C PRO A 163 3.42 16.58 -2.14
N ILE A 164 2.81 17.73 -1.96
CA ILE A 164 2.05 18.37 -3.04
C ILE A 164 2.86 19.47 -3.68
#